data_63670542291955e7834b70e00fbde07d
#
_entry.id   63670542291955e7834b70e00fbde07d
#
_cell.length_a   1.000
_cell.length_b   1.000
_cell.length_c   1.000
_cell.angle_alpha   90.00
_cell.angle_beta   90.00
_cell.angle_gamma   90.00
#
_symmetry.space_group_name_H-M   'P 1'
#
loop_
_entity.id
_entity.type
_entity.pdbx_description
1 polymer ?
#
loop_
_entity_poly.entity_id
_entity_poly.type
_entity_poly.pdbx_seq_one_letter_code
_entity_poly.pdbx_strand_id
1 'polypeptide(L)'
;MRVLVLGSGVIGVCSAWYLARAGFEVTVVDREPGPALETSFANAGQISPGYAAPWAAPGVPLKALKWLFSRHAPLVIKPGLDPRQYIWLLQMLRNCTAVRYAVNKARMLRLARYSTECLNELVDELGIDYEGRKLGTLQLFRTQAQLEAAGSDIAVLQEHGVPFELLDRAGIVKVEPALADVVDGFTGALRLPNDQTGDCAMFTRVLAEHAKTAGVTFRFNATVEALETSGNRITGVRIDGKPECADRYVLALGSYSPRLLAPLGIRLPVYPLKGYSLTVPITDAAKAPMSTVLDETYKVAITRFDGRIRAGGTAGVCGFDLSKPARRRATLEKIVAGLYPRGGDPKQGEFWAGLRPATPDGTPVIGGTHFENLYLNTGHGTLGWTMACGSGRYLADLMVGEMPHISTEGLDIFRYRHRGRRGQKRRETFEFDSVSRGFRA
;
A
#
# COMPACT_ATOMS: atom_id res chain seq x y z
N MET A 1 -25.11 -11.05 10.12
CA MET A 1 -24.42 -11.72 8.99
C MET A 1 -22.95 -11.83 9.36
N ARG A 2 -22.38 -13.05 9.34
CA ARG A 2 -21.03 -13.31 9.75
C ARG A 2 -20.04 -13.11 8.61
N VAL A 3 -18.96 -12.38 8.87
CA VAL A 3 -17.87 -12.12 7.91
C VAL A 3 -16.56 -12.63 8.48
N LEU A 4 -15.84 -13.42 7.70
CA LEU A 4 -14.48 -13.84 8.02
C LEU A 4 -13.48 -13.05 7.20
N VAL A 5 -12.64 -12.27 7.89
CA VAL A 5 -11.55 -11.49 7.29
C VAL A 5 -10.24 -12.27 7.44
N LEU A 6 -9.61 -12.59 6.32
CA LEU A 6 -8.38 -13.36 6.28
C LEU A 6 -7.18 -12.42 6.16
N GLY A 7 -6.42 -12.29 7.26
CA GLY A 7 -5.27 -11.39 7.40
C GLY A 7 -5.54 -10.19 8.30
N SER A 8 -4.62 -9.91 9.23
CA SER A 8 -4.65 -8.82 10.22
C SER A 8 -3.60 -7.73 9.96
N GLY A 9 -3.11 -7.60 8.72
CA GLY A 9 -2.37 -6.41 8.29
C GLY A 9 -3.28 -5.17 8.32
N VAL A 10 -2.71 -3.98 8.07
CA VAL A 10 -3.47 -2.71 8.09
C VAL A 10 -4.74 -2.76 7.23
N ILE A 11 -4.67 -3.43 6.07
CA ILE A 11 -5.82 -3.57 5.17
C ILE A 11 -6.93 -4.43 5.79
N GLY A 12 -6.56 -5.55 6.41
CA GLY A 12 -7.52 -6.44 7.07
C GLY A 12 -8.18 -5.82 8.29
N VAL A 13 -7.39 -5.13 9.12
CA VAL A 13 -7.91 -4.45 10.33
C VAL A 13 -8.82 -3.28 9.96
N CYS A 14 -8.44 -2.44 8.98
CA CYS A 14 -9.31 -1.39 8.47
C CYS A 14 -10.62 -1.96 7.89
N SER A 15 -10.54 -3.07 7.12
CA SER A 15 -11.73 -3.74 6.60
C SER A 15 -12.63 -4.24 7.73
N ALA A 16 -12.04 -4.89 8.74
CA ALA A 16 -12.80 -5.41 9.88
C ALA A 16 -13.51 -4.31 10.68
N TRP A 17 -12.82 -3.18 10.90
CA TRP A 17 -13.40 -2.02 11.56
C TRP A 17 -14.64 -1.50 10.84
N TYR A 18 -14.51 -1.18 9.54
CA TYR A 18 -15.62 -0.63 8.78
C TYR A 18 -16.77 -1.63 8.59
N LEU A 19 -16.47 -2.92 8.45
CA LEU A 19 -17.48 -3.97 8.39
C LEU A 19 -18.26 -4.11 9.71
N ALA A 20 -17.56 -4.05 10.86
CA ALA A 20 -18.24 -4.07 12.16
C ALA A 20 -19.16 -2.85 12.34
N ARG A 21 -18.68 -1.65 11.94
CA ARG A 21 -19.47 -0.41 11.93
C ARG A 21 -20.68 -0.49 11.00
N ALA A 22 -20.58 -1.29 9.94
CA ALA A 22 -21.68 -1.57 9.00
C ALA A 22 -22.64 -2.68 9.49
N GLY A 23 -22.49 -3.16 10.74
CA GLY A 23 -23.39 -4.11 11.39
C GLY A 23 -23.10 -5.60 11.09
N PHE A 24 -21.92 -5.94 10.55
CA PHE A 24 -21.51 -7.33 10.40
C PHE A 24 -20.91 -7.86 11.71
N GLU A 25 -21.10 -9.17 11.95
CA GLU A 25 -20.38 -9.93 12.96
C GLU A 25 -19.05 -10.37 12.33
N VAL A 26 -17.93 -9.76 12.75
CA VAL A 26 -16.64 -9.91 12.09
C VAL A 26 -15.68 -10.74 12.92
N THR A 27 -15.07 -11.73 12.29
CA THR A 27 -13.92 -12.49 12.83
C THR A 27 -12.72 -12.27 11.91
N VAL A 28 -11.58 -11.86 12.47
CA VAL A 28 -10.30 -11.73 11.76
C VAL A 28 -9.40 -12.92 12.11
N VAL A 29 -8.82 -13.55 11.10
CA VAL A 29 -7.91 -14.70 11.28
C VAL A 29 -6.55 -14.37 10.73
N ASP A 30 -5.50 -14.63 11.51
CA ASP A 30 -4.12 -14.46 11.07
C ASP A 30 -3.20 -15.52 11.67
N ARG A 31 -2.20 -15.94 10.92
CA ARG A 31 -1.17 -16.88 11.35
C ARG A 31 -0.19 -16.29 12.36
N GLU A 32 -0.02 -14.97 12.35
CA GLU A 32 0.87 -14.26 13.26
C GLU A 32 0.25 -14.15 14.66
N PRO A 33 1.06 -13.97 15.71
CA PRO A 33 0.57 -13.84 17.09
C PRO A 33 -0.10 -12.51 17.41
N GLY A 34 -0.19 -11.60 16.45
CA GLY A 34 -0.81 -10.28 16.60
C GLY A 34 -0.97 -9.54 15.27
N PRO A 35 -1.62 -8.37 15.27
CA PRO A 35 -1.85 -7.61 14.06
C PRO A 35 -0.57 -6.89 13.59
N ALA A 36 -0.47 -6.65 12.27
CA ALA A 36 0.58 -5.87 11.61
C ALA A 36 2.00 -6.43 11.75
N LEU A 37 2.19 -7.73 11.87
CA LEU A 37 3.52 -8.34 12.06
C LEU A 37 4.25 -8.69 10.75
N GLU A 38 3.59 -8.54 9.60
CA GLU A 38 4.22 -8.73 8.28
C GLU A 38 4.48 -7.38 7.56
N THR A 39 4.00 -7.19 6.35
CA THR A 39 4.28 -6.00 5.51
C THR A 39 3.92 -4.67 6.18
N SER A 40 2.96 -4.66 7.09
CA SER A 40 2.54 -3.47 7.86
C SER A 40 3.50 -3.12 9.01
N PHE A 41 4.42 -4.01 9.39
CA PHE A 41 5.26 -3.90 10.60
C PHE A 41 6.24 -2.73 10.54
N ALA A 42 7.02 -2.63 9.46
CA ALA A 42 8.09 -1.64 9.37
C ALA A 42 8.18 -1.02 7.97
N ASN A 43 7.05 -0.57 7.43
CA ASN A 43 7.03 0.25 6.22
C ASN A 43 7.61 1.65 6.48
N ALA A 44 7.76 2.46 5.43
CA ALA A 44 8.39 3.78 5.54
C ALA A 44 7.54 4.83 6.27
N GLY A 45 6.32 4.51 6.70
CA GLY A 45 5.46 5.42 7.48
C GLY A 45 4.80 6.54 6.67
N GLN A 46 4.98 6.59 5.38
CA GLN A 46 4.44 7.61 4.49
C GLN A 46 2.94 7.46 4.24
N ILE A 47 2.20 8.55 4.40
CA ILE A 47 0.80 8.72 4.01
C ILE A 47 0.79 9.85 2.98
N SER A 48 0.99 9.50 1.71
CA SER A 48 1.31 10.42 0.64
C SER A 48 0.35 10.23 -0.53
N PRO A 49 -0.85 10.83 -0.49
CA PRO A 49 -1.75 10.78 -1.64
C PRO A 49 -1.15 11.46 -2.86
N GLY A 50 -0.41 12.55 -2.70
CA GLY A 50 0.26 13.24 -3.80
C GLY A 50 1.35 12.41 -4.49
N TYR A 51 1.95 11.47 -3.77
CA TYR A 51 2.97 10.54 -4.30
C TYR A 51 2.38 9.23 -4.83
N ALA A 52 1.04 9.10 -4.86
CA ALA A 52 0.37 7.88 -5.29
C ALA A 52 0.50 7.67 -6.81
N ALA A 53 1.50 6.92 -7.22
CA ALA A 53 1.79 6.61 -8.61
C ALA A 53 2.20 5.14 -8.81
N PRO A 54 1.86 4.53 -9.97
CA PRO A 54 2.27 3.17 -10.27
C PRO A 54 3.77 3.10 -10.58
N TRP A 55 4.40 1.98 -10.23
CA TRP A 55 5.80 1.73 -10.60
C TRP A 55 5.98 1.53 -12.11
N ALA A 56 4.94 1.07 -12.78
CA ALA A 56 4.91 0.89 -14.23
C ALA A 56 4.75 2.26 -14.93
N ALA A 57 5.85 3.00 -15.05
CA ALA A 57 5.91 4.31 -15.68
C ALA A 57 6.72 4.28 -16.99
N PRO A 58 6.47 5.23 -17.93
CA PRO A 58 7.30 5.39 -19.12
C PRO A 58 8.78 5.56 -18.74
N GLY A 59 9.68 4.91 -19.49
CA GLY A 59 11.13 4.94 -19.24
C GLY A 59 11.64 4.02 -18.11
N VAL A 60 10.77 3.45 -17.28
CA VAL A 60 11.20 2.48 -16.23
C VAL A 60 11.93 1.27 -16.82
N PRO A 61 11.55 0.68 -17.94
CA PRO A 61 12.30 -0.45 -18.53
C PRO A 61 13.76 -0.09 -18.85
N LEU A 62 14.02 1.09 -19.41
CA LEU A 62 15.38 1.58 -19.68
C LEU A 62 16.16 1.89 -18.41
N LYS A 63 15.51 2.47 -17.41
CA LYS A 63 16.11 2.69 -16.08
C LYS A 63 16.48 1.37 -15.40
N ALA A 64 15.61 0.36 -15.50
CA ALA A 64 15.85 -0.98 -14.93
C ALA A 64 17.10 -1.64 -15.51
N LEU A 65 17.35 -1.53 -16.81
CA LEU A 65 18.58 -2.01 -17.44
C LEU A 65 19.84 -1.33 -16.85
N LYS A 66 19.80 0.00 -16.63
CA LYS A 66 20.91 0.73 -16.01
C LYS A 66 21.14 0.29 -14.56
N TRP A 67 20.08 -0.02 -13.83
CA TRP A 67 20.16 -0.46 -12.44
C TRP A 67 20.80 -1.84 -12.26
N LEU A 68 20.77 -2.72 -13.28
CA LEU A 68 21.43 -4.04 -13.20
C LEU A 68 22.92 -3.92 -12.92
N PHE A 69 23.56 -2.82 -13.35
CA PHE A 69 25.00 -2.57 -13.17
C PHE A 69 25.32 -1.68 -11.97
N SER A 70 24.33 -1.23 -11.21
CA SER A 70 24.51 -0.35 -10.07
C SER A 70 24.63 -1.12 -8.75
N ARG A 71 25.66 -0.78 -7.96
CA ARG A 71 25.87 -1.38 -6.62
C ARG A 71 24.73 -1.05 -5.64
N HIS A 72 24.13 0.13 -5.77
CA HIS A 72 23.04 0.64 -4.91
C HIS A 72 21.73 0.76 -5.66
N ALA A 73 21.47 -0.13 -6.61
CA ALA A 73 20.26 -0.12 -7.41
C ALA A 73 18.99 -0.10 -6.55
N PRO A 74 18.02 0.79 -6.83
CA PRO A 74 16.75 0.83 -6.12
C PRO A 74 15.89 -0.41 -6.39
N LEU A 75 16.07 -1.06 -7.54
CA LEU A 75 15.40 -2.31 -7.90
C LEU A 75 16.42 -3.38 -8.28
N VAL A 76 16.23 -4.60 -7.75
CA VAL A 76 16.97 -5.81 -8.18
C VAL A 76 15.98 -6.87 -8.58
N ILE A 77 16.22 -7.50 -9.74
CA ILE A 77 15.50 -8.67 -10.20
C ILE A 77 16.41 -9.88 -10.02
N LYS A 78 15.99 -10.83 -9.18
CA LYS A 78 16.66 -12.11 -9.02
C LYS A 78 15.85 -13.15 -9.82
N PRO A 79 16.35 -13.63 -10.96
CA PRO A 79 15.65 -14.64 -11.74
C PRO A 79 15.37 -15.87 -10.88
N GLY A 80 14.14 -16.37 -10.95
CA GLY A 80 13.69 -17.57 -10.24
C GLY A 80 13.01 -18.54 -11.19
N LEU A 81 12.65 -19.73 -10.70
CA LEU A 81 11.93 -20.75 -11.47
C LEU A 81 10.40 -20.53 -11.45
N ASP A 82 9.90 -19.56 -10.70
CA ASP A 82 8.47 -19.26 -10.62
C ASP A 82 7.98 -18.53 -11.89
N PRO A 83 7.17 -19.15 -12.75
CA PRO A 83 6.67 -18.54 -13.99
C PRO A 83 5.82 -17.29 -13.71
N ARG A 84 5.20 -17.17 -12.52
CA ARG A 84 4.41 -16.00 -12.13
C ARG A 84 5.25 -14.73 -12.09
N GLN A 85 6.55 -14.84 -11.76
CA GLN A 85 7.49 -13.73 -11.80
C GLN A 85 7.56 -13.09 -13.20
N TYR A 86 7.73 -13.91 -14.20
CA TYR A 86 7.88 -13.45 -15.59
C TYR A 86 6.57 -12.95 -16.18
N ILE A 87 5.45 -13.61 -15.83
CA ILE A 87 4.11 -13.15 -16.23
C ILE A 87 3.84 -11.76 -15.64
N TRP A 88 4.14 -11.57 -14.36
CA TRP A 88 3.97 -10.29 -13.66
C TRP A 88 4.86 -9.19 -14.28
N LEU A 89 6.14 -9.48 -14.56
CA LEU A 89 7.06 -8.55 -15.22
C LEU A 89 6.57 -8.16 -16.61
N LEU A 90 6.08 -9.11 -17.41
CA LEU A 90 5.51 -8.82 -18.72
C LEU A 90 4.25 -7.95 -18.63
N GLN A 91 3.40 -8.21 -17.66
CA GLN A 91 2.21 -7.38 -17.40
C GLN A 91 2.61 -5.96 -16.95
N MET A 92 3.61 -5.84 -16.08
CA MET A 92 4.17 -4.55 -15.67
C MET A 92 4.74 -3.78 -16.86
N LEU A 93 5.53 -4.42 -17.72
CA LEU A 93 6.07 -3.81 -18.94
C LEU A 93 4.95 -3.29 -19.87
N ARG A 94 3.85 -4.02 -20.03
CA ARG A 94 2.70 -3.58 -20.82
C ARG A 94 2.02 -2.33 -20.22
N ASN A 95 2.18 -2.07 -18.94
CA ASN A 95 1.65 -0.88 -18.27
C ASN A 95 2.61 0.32 -18.34
N CYS A 96 3.86 0.16 -18.80
CA CYS A 96 4.84 1.23 -18.91
C CYS A 96 4.61 2.15 -20.14
N THR A 97 3.37 2.55 -20.38
CA THR A 97 2.99 3.51 -21.43
C THR A 97 2.36 4.75 -20.80
N ALA A 98 2.47 5.92 -21.46
CA ALA A 98 1.93 7.18 -20.92
C ALA A 98 0.42 7.09 -20.63
N VAL A 99 -0.35 6.51 -21.56
CA VAL A 99 -1.81 6.36 -21.42
C VAL A 99 -2.18 5.48 -20.21
N ARG A 100 -1.54 4.31 -20.06
CA ARG A 100 -1.83 3.42 -18.94
C ARG A 100 -1.34 4.00 -17.62
N TYR A 101 -0.19 4.66 -17.65
CA TYR A 101 0.33 5.36 -16.47
C TYR A 101 -0.67 6.39 -15.96
N ALA A 102 -1.18 7.27 -16.82
CA ALA A 102 -2.16 8.30 -16.44
C ALA A 102 -3.43 7.68 -15.84
N VAL A 103 -4.01 6.67 -16.49
CA VAL A 103 -5.21 5.97 -15.98
C VAL A 103 -4.97 5.35 -14.62
N ASN A 104 -3.87 4.60 -14.46
CA ASN A 104 -3.58 3.91 -13.21
C ASN A 104 -3.23 4.91 -12.09
N LYS A 105 -2.50 5.99 -12.40
CA LYS A 105 -2.20 7.07 -11.45
C LYS A 105 -3.48 7.75 -10.96
N ALA A 106 -4.43 8.04 -11.86
CA ALA A 106 -5.71 8.62 -11.49
C ALA A 106 -6.52 7.72 -10.53
N ARG A 107 -6.55 6.39 -10.79
CA ARG A 107 -7.19 5.40 -9.90
C ARG A 107 -6.57 5.38 -8.52
N MET A 108 -5.23 5.34 -8.46
CA MET A 108 -4.48 5.32 -7.21
C MET A 108 -4.65 6.61 -6.42
N LEU A 109 -4.55 7.77 -7.08
CA LEU A 109 -4.72 9.09 -6.47
C LEU A 109 -6.12 9.26 -5.88
N ARG A 110 -7.17 8.84 -6.62
CA ARG A 110 -8.56 8.87 -6.15
C ARG A 110 -8.75 8.10 -4.85
N LEU A 111 -8.26 6.85 -4.80
CA LEU A 111 -8.35 6.02 -3.60
C LEU A 111 -7.48 6.57 -2.47
N ALA A 112 -6.28 7.05 -2.76
CA ALA A 112 -5.35 7.56 -1.77
C ALA A 112 -5.88 8.84 -1.07
N ARG A 113 -6.47 9.76 -1.83
CA ARG A 113 -7.11 10.97 -1.27
C ARG A 113 -8.28 10.60 -0.37
N TYR A 114 -9.20 9.78 -0.86
CA TYR A 114 -10.32 9.29 -0.06
C TYR A 114 -9.85 8.57 1.20
N SER A 115 -8.78 7.77 1.10
CA SER A 115 -8.23 7.07 2.26
C SER A 115 -7.61 8.02 3.29
N THR A 116 -7.03 9.14 2.87
CA THR A 116 -6.50 10.15 3.80
C THR A 116 -7.62 10.86 4.54
N GLU A 117 -8.73 11.13 3.87
CA GLU A 117 -9.96 11.66 4.50
C GLU A 117 -10.49 10.68 5.55
N CYS A 118 -10.68 9.41 5.17
CA CYS A 118 -11.09 8.35 6.10
C CYS A 118 -10.14 8.15 7.28
N LEU A 119 -8.82 8.27 7.05
CA LEU A 119 -7.83 8.18 8.12
C LEU A 119 -7.98 9.34 9.11
N ASN A 120 -8.10 10.58 8.62
CA ASN A 120 -8.26 11.74 9.48
C ASN A 120 -9.54 11.65 10.30
N GLU A 121 -10.68 11.30 9.66
CA GLU A 121 -11.96 11.08 10.35
C GLU A 121 -11.80 10.03 11.48
N LEU A 122 -11.14 8.91 11.17
CA LEU A 122 -10.96 7.81 12.11
C LEU A 122 -10.04 8.17 13.28
N VAL A 123 -8.96 8.89 13.01
CA VAL A 123 -8.02 9.36 14.02
C VAL A 123 -8.69 10.39 14.95
N ASP A 124 -9.45 11.32 14.38
CA ASP A 124 -10.17 12.35 15.13
C ASP A 124 -11.31 11.72 15.98
N GLU A 125 -12.05 10.73 15.44
CA GLU A 125 -13.13 10.02 16.14
C GLU A 125 -12.62 9.20 17.33
N LEU A 126 -11.52 8.45 17.12
CA LEU A 126 -11.04 7.45 18.09
C LEU A 126 -9.88 7.93 18.96
N GLY A 127 -9.31 9.10 18.68
CA GLY A 127 -8.14 9.60 19.39
C GLY A 127 -6.89 8.72 19.21
N ILE A 128 -6.72 8.12 18.02
CA ILE A 128 -5.62 7.18 17.75
C ILE A 128 -4.29 7.92 17.74
N ASP A 129 -3.40 7.59 18.67
CA ASP A 129 -1.99 7.95 18.59
C ASP A 129 -1.21 6.91 17.77
N TYR A 130 -0.53 7.35 16.72
CA TYR A 130 0.28 6.53 15.82
C TYR A 130 1.59 7.25 15.43
N GLU A 131 2.03 8.19 16.28
CA GLU A 131 3.18 9.08 16.03
C GLU A 131 2.98 9.89 14.74
N GLY A 132 1.72 10.32 14.50
CA GLY A 132 1.32 10.99 13.26
C GLY A 132 1.87 12.42 13.16
N ARG A 133 2.33 12.80 11.95
CA ARG A 133 2.82 14.14 11.64
C ARG A 133 2.19 14.65 10.34
N LYS A 134 1.67 15.87 10.33
CA LYS A 134 1.08 16.55 9.19
C LYS A 134 2.01 17.66 8.68
N LEU A 135 3.28 17.30 8.38
CA LEU A 135 4.33 18.25 7.99
C LEU A 135 4.76 18.14 6.52
N GLY A 136 4.07 17.30 5.77
CA GLY A 136 4.33 17.09 4.34
C GLY A 136 5.43 16.07 4.07
N THR A 137 5.66 15.82 2.77
CA THR A 137 6.76 15.01 2.24
C THR A 137 7.67 15.88 1.39
N LEU A 138 8.98 15.70 1.51
CA LEU A 138 10.00 16.40 0.73
C LEU A 138 10.75 15.42 -0.16
N GLN A 139 10.61 15.52 -1.48
CA GLN A 139 11.34 14.72 -2.47
C GLN A 139 12.57 15.48 -2.94
N LEU A 140 13.76 14.97 -2.66
CA LEU A 140 15.04 15.62 -2.97
C LEU A 140 15.60 15.16 -4.32
N PHE A 141 16.06 16.12 -5.13
CA PHE A 141 16.70 15.89 -6.43
C PHE A 141 18.17 16.29 -6.37
N ARG A 142 19.07 15.37 -6.72
CA ARG A 142 20.51 15.60 -6.72
C ARG A 142 21.02 16.23 -8.03
N THR A 143 20.27 16.09 -9.10
CA THR A 143 20.66 16.58 -10.43
C THR A 143 19.52 17.35 -11.10
N GLN A 144 19.88 18.28 -11.96
CA GLN A 144 18.92 19.06 -12.76
C GLN A 144 18.02 18.13 -13.61
N ALA A 145 18.59 17.07 -14.19
CA ALA A 145 17.83 16.10 -14.96
C ALA A 145 16.77 15.36 -14.15
N GLN A 146 16.99 15.14 -12.85
CA GLN A 146 15.96 14.55 -11.96
C GLN A 146 14.83 15.54 -11.71
N LEU A 147 15.14 16.81 -11.47
CA LEU A 147 14.15 17.87 -11.25
C LEU A 147 13.28 18.06 -12.51
N GLU A 148 13.89 18.12 -13.69
CA GLU A 148 13.18 18.21 -14.96
C GLU A 148 12.30 16.98 -15.22
N ALA A 149 12.78 15.78 -14.91
CA ALA A 149 12.00 14.55 -15.05
C ALA A 149 10.76 14.49 -14.14
N ALA A 150 10.76 15.26 -13.04
CA ALA A 150 9.59 15.39 -12.16
C ALA A 150 8.45 16.21 -12.80
N GLY A 151 8.71 16.93 -13.90
CA GLY A 151 7.70 17.76 -14.59
C GLY A 151 6.45 17.00 -15.01
N SER A 152 6.59 15.73 -15.45
CA SER A 152 5.43 14.88 -15.78
C SER A 152 4.57 14.53 -14.55
N ASP A 153 5.19 14.34 -13.41
CA ASP A 153 4.46 14.06 -12.15
C ASP A 153 3.79 15.34 -11.65
N ILE A 154 4.47 16.48 -11.75
CA ILE A 154 3.95 17.80 -11.39
C ILE A 154 2.72 18.15 -12.25
N ALA A 155 2.75 17.88 -13.56
CA ALA A 155 1.60 18.11 -14.44
C ALA A 155 0.35 17.34 -13.96
N VAL A 156 0.52 16.10 -13.52
CA VAL A 156 -0.61 15.33 -12.96
C VAL A 156 -1.08 15.88 -11.61
N LEU A 157 -0.16 16.36 -10.75
CA LEU A 157 -0.55 17.00 -9.49
C LEU A 157 -1.39 18.27 -9.76
N GLN A 158 -0.99 19.08 -10.75
CA GLN A 158 -1.74 20.27 -11.19
C GLN A 158 -3.12 19.92 -11.74
N GLU A 159 -3.19 18.94 -12.64
CA GLU A 159 -4.46 18.46 -13.22
C GLU A 159 -5.47 18.01 -12.17
N HIS A 160 -4.98 17.39 -11.09
CA HIS A 160 -5.82 16.89 -10.01
C HIS A 160 -5.94 17.83 -8.80
N GLY A 161 -5.43 19.06 -8.89
CA GLY A 161 -5.52 20.06 -7.82
C GLY A 161 -4.81 19.64 -6.53
N VAL A 162 -3.71 18.88 -6.63
CA VAL A 162 -2.88 18.50 -5.48
C VAL A 162 -1.88 19.61 -5.19
N PRO A 163 -1.87 20.22 -4.00
CA PRO A 163 -0.89 21.26 -3.64
C PRO A 163 0.54 20.73 -3.64
N PHE A 164 1.45 21.48 -4.23
CA PHE A 164 2.88 21.21 -4.23
C PHE A 164 3.69 22.49 -4.24
N GLU A 165 4.95 22.39 -3.84
CA GLU A 165 5.93 23.49 -3.86
C GLU A 165 7.24 22.98 -4.47
N LEU A 166 7.82 23.77 -5.39
CA LEU A 166 9.19 23.54 -5.86
C LEU A 166 10.14 24.39 -5.02
N LEU A 167 11.11 23.76 -4.40
CA LEU A 167 12.03 24.39 -3.46
C LEU A 167 13.45 24.37 -4.01
N ASP A 168 14.13 25.51 -3.86
CA ASP A 168 15.58 25.61 -3.97
C ASP A 168 16.28 25.15 -2.67
N ARG A 169 17.60 25.27 -2.60
CA ARG A 169 18.39 24.90 -1.42
C ARG A 169 17.96 25.64 -0.15
N ALA A 170 17.66 26.93 -0.26
CA ALA A 170 17.22 27.73 0.88
C ALA A 170 15.83 27.26 1.37
N GLY A 171 14.92 26.98 0.45
CA GLY A 171 13.62 26.38 0.74
C GLY A 171 13.72 25.00 1.38
N ILE A 172 14.65 24.14 0.94
CA ILE A 172 14.93 22.83 1.56
C ILE A 172 15.31 23.01 3.02
N VAL A 173 16.28 23.87 3.32
CA VAL A 173 16.75 24.13 4.70
C VAL A 173 15.65 24.73 5.59
N LYS A 174 14.79 25.57 5.02
CA LYS A 174 13.64 26.15 5.75
C LYS A 174 12.65 25.07 6.20
N VAL A 175 12.40 24.05 5.36
CA VAL A 175 11.43 22.95 5.65
C VAL A 175 12.09 21.85 6.47
N GLU A 176 13.35 21.51 6.17
CA GLU A 176 14.14 20.44 6.82
C GLU A 176 15.49 21.01 7.30
N PRO A 177 15.52 21.70 8.45
CA PRO A 177 16.75 22.36 8.93
C PRO A 177 17.94 21.41 9.15
N ALA A 178 17.68 20.15 9.47
CA ALA A 178 18.72 19.14 9.66
C ALA A 178 19.48 18.80 8.37
N LEU A 179 18.99 19.19 7.19
CA LEU A 179 19.67 19.02 5.90
C LEU A 179 20.68 20.13 5.60
N ALA A 180 20.76 21.19 6.41
CA ALA A 180 21.65 22.34 6.15
C ALA A 180 23.10 21.95 5.86
N ASP A 181 23.62 20.95 6.59
CA ASP A 181 25.02 20.48 6.46
C ASP A 181 25.28 19.71 5.14
N VAL A 182 24.23 19.28 4.44
CA VAL A 182 24.33 18.42 3.23
C VAL A 182 23.57 19.00 2.02
N VAL A 183 22.98 20.17 2.15
CA VAL A 183 22.09 20.78 1.14
C VAL A 183 22.75 21.03 -0.20
N ASP A 184 24.07 21.26 -0.23
CA ASP A 184 24.84 21.47 -1.44
C ASP A 184 24.85 20.27 -2.39
N GLY A 185 24.56 19.08 -1.87
CA GLY A 185 24.40 17.85 -2.64
C GLY A 185 23.08 17.77 -3.44
N PHE A 186 22.22 18.80 -3.38
CA PHE A 186 20.91 18.82 -4.04
C PHE A 186 20.77 20.04 -4.97
N THR A 187 20.04 19.83 -6.06
CA THR A 187 19.68 20.89 -7.02
C THR A 187 18.36 21.57 -6.61
N GLY A 188 17.44 20.82 -6.00
CA GLY A 188 16.14 21.30 -5.56
C GLY A 188 15.30 20.17 -4.97
N ALA A 189 14.05 20.49 -4.63
CA ALA A 189 13.11 19.54 -4.08
C ALA A 189 11.66 19.82 -4.54
N LEU A 190 10.83 18.78 -4.51
CA LEU A 190 9.38 18.86 -4.60
C LEU A 190 8.80 18.57 -3.21
N ARG A 191 8.07 19.52 -2.66
CA ARG A 191 7.34 19.37 -1.42
C ARG A 191 5.87 19.11 -1.69
N LEU A 192 5.29 18.15 -0.96
CA LEU A 192 3.87 17.85 -0.92
C LEU A 192 3.35 18.22 0.49
N PRO A 193 2.86 19.44 0.71
CA PRO A 193 2.62 19.98 2.06
C PRO A 193 1.51 19.25 2.82
N ASN A 194 0.56 18.66 2.12
CA ASN A 194 -0.60 17.97 2.72
C ASN A 194 -0.36 16.48 2.99
N ASP A 195 0.82 15.97 2.63
CA ASP A 195 1.20 14.60 2.96
C ASP A 195 1.45 14.46 4.47
N GLN A 196 1.27 13.24 4.96
CA GLN A 196 1.38 12.91 6.37
C GLN A 196 2.35 11.75 6.58
N THR A 197 2.74 11.54 7.82
CA THR A 197 3.51 10.37 8.24
C THR A 197 2.90 9.75 9.47
N GLY A 198 3.18 8.49 9.74
CA GLY A 198 2.79 7.81 10.97
C GLY A 198 3.19 6.34 10.98
N ASP A 199 3.28 5.76 12.16
CA ASP A 199 3.62 4.34 12.31
C ASP A 199 2.42 3.45 11.99
N CYS A 200 2.48 2.80 10.84
CA CYS A 200 1.43 1.89 10.35
C CYS A 200 1.16 0.73 11.33
N ALA A 201 2.21 0.17 11.94
CA ALA A 201 2.03 -0.95 12.87
C ALA A 201 1.35 -0.49 14.15
N MET A 202 1.74 0.68 14.69
CA MET A 202 1.12 1.27 15.86
C MET A 202 -0.36 1.58 15.59
N PHE A 203 -0.65 2.29 14.49
CA PHE A 203 -2.02 2.55 14.06
C PHE A 203 -2.85 1.27 13.97
N THR A 204 -2.32 0.24 13.29
CA THR A 204 -3.05 -1.02 13.08
C THR A 204 -3.36 -1.72 14.40
N ARG A 205 -2.42 -1.71 15.35
CA ARG A 205 -2.61 -2.32 16.68
C ARG A 205 -3.66 -1.57 17.49
N VAL A 206 -3.59 -0.25 17.52
CA VAL A 206 -4.57 0.58 18.23
C VAL A 206 -5.95 0.42 17.62
N LEU A 207 -6.06 0.45 16.27
CA LEU A 207 -7.34 0.23 15.59
C LEU A 207 -7.89 -1.19 15.84
N ALA A 208 -7.03 -2.21 15.95
CA ALA A 208 -7.48 -3.56 16.29
C ALA A 208 -8.10 -3.62 17.71
N GLU A 209 -7.57 -2.88 18.68
CA GLU A 209 -8.18 -2.80 20.01
C GLU A 209 -9.54 -2.09 19.97
N HIS A 210 -9.66 -0.98 19.24
CA HIS A 210 -10.97 -0.36 19.01
C HIS A 210 -11.94 -1.30 18.30
N ALA A 211 -11.48 -2.06 17.32
CA ALA A 211 -12.29 -3.05 16.62
C ALA A 211 -12.79 -4.16 17.56
N LYS A 212 -11.94 -4.64 18.50
CA LYS A 212 -12.38 -5.59 19.55
C LYS A 212 -13.48 -5.01 20.41
N THR A 213 -13.34 -3.77 20.83
CA THR A 213 -14.36 -3.06 21.62
C THR A 213 -15.67 -2.90 20.84
N ALA A 214 -15.58 -2.79 19.51
CA ALA A 214 -16.73 -2.75 18.60
C ALA A 214 -17.28 -4.15 18.24
N GLY A 215 -16.81 -5.22 18.90
CA GLY A 215 -17.31 -6.60 18.76
C GLY A 215 -16.58 -7.45 17.72
N VAL A 216 -15.46 -7.00 17.15
CA VAL A 216 -14.64 -7.81 16.24
C VAL A 216 -13.86 -8.85 17.05
N THR A 217 -13.98 -10.12 16.64
CA THR A 217 -13.16 -11.22 17.18
C THR A 217 -11.85 -11.36 16.40
N PHE A 218 -10.71 -11.45 17.10
CA PHE A 218 -9.41 -11.74 16.50
C PHE A 218 -8.92 -13.11 16.92
N ARG A 219 -8.49 -13.90 15.93
CA ARG A 219 -7.90 -15.22 16.11
C ARG A 219 -6.52 -15.22 15.49
N PHE A 220 -5.53 -15.12 16.34
CA PHE A 220 -4.12 -15.18 15.99
C PHE A 220 -3.57 -16.60 16.11
N ASN A 221 -2.35 -16.83 15.57
CA ASN A 221 -1.71 -18.14 15.47
C ASN A 221 -2.59 -19.16 14.74
N ALA A 222 -3.40 -18.71 13.77
CA ALA A 222 -4.37 -19.51 13.04
C ALA A 222 -4.09 -19.44 11.53
N THR A 223 -3.68 -20.56 10.95
CA THR A 223 -3.22 -20.62 9.55
C THR A 223 -4.38 -20.92 8.61
N VAL A 224 -4.63 -20.00 7.68
CA VAL A 224 -5.60 -20.19 6.59
C VAL A 224 -4.95 -21.02 5.49
N GLU A 225 -5.48 -22.21 5.22
CA GLU A 225 -4.89 -23.20 4.32
C GLU A 225 -5.58 -23.27 2.96
N ALA A 226 -6.91 -23.25 2.93
CA ALA A 226 -7.70 -23.40 1.71
C ALA A 226 -9.09 -22.78 1.84
N LEU A 227 -9.67 -22.43 0.69
CA LEU A 227 -11.09 -22.08 0.54
C LEU A 227 -11.84 -23.27 -0.06
N GLU A 228 -12.95 -23.66 0.55
CA GLU A 228 -13.81 -24.73 0.07
C GLU A 228 -14.99 -24.15 -0.70
N THR A 229 -15.41 -24.80 -1.79
CA THR A 229 -16.42 -24.24 -2.70
C THR A 229 -17.49 -25.26 -3.07
N SER A 230 -18.70 -24.78 -3.33
CA SER A 230 -19.76 -25.51 -4.02
C SER A 230 -20.43 -24.58 -5.02
N GLY A 231 -20.35 -24.93 -6.30
CA GLY A 231 -20.80 -24.04 -7.39
C GLY A 231 -20.05 -22.71 -7.39
N ASN A 232 -20.78 -21.61 -7.34
CA ASN A 232 -20.26 -20.22 -7.34
C ASN A 232 -20.18 -19.62 -5.91
N ARG A 233 -20.15 -20.46 -4.86
CA ARG A 233 -20.15 -20.02 -3.48
C ARG A 233 -19.01 -20.64 -2.68
N ILE A 234 -18.36 -19.86 -1.83
CA ILE A 234 -17.46 -20.36 -0.80
C ILE A 234 -18.33 -20.97 0.31
N THR A 235 -18.09 -22.24 0.63
CA THR A 235 -18.80 -22.98 1.68
C THR A 235 -18.05 -23.01 2.99
N GLY A 236 -16.71 -22.82 2.95
CA GLY A 236 -15.88 -22.80 4.14
C GLY A 236 -14.46 -22.37 3.87
N VAL A 237 -13.73 -22.13 4.94
CA VAL A 237 -12.28 -21.88 4.97
C VAL A 237 -11.67 -22.94 5.87
N ARG A 238 -10.59 -23.59 5.42
CA ARG A 238 -9.82 -24.49 6.25
C ARG A 238 -8.79 -23.71 7.05
N ILE A 239 -8.91 -23.78 8.38
CA ILE A 239 -8.02 -23.11 9.33
C ILE A 239 -7.49 -24.17 10.30
N ASP A 240 -6.16 -24.36 10.34
CA ASP A 240 -5.48 -25.36 11.15
C ASP A 240 -6.10 -26.77 11.01
N GLY A 241 -6.37 -27.18 9.77
CA GLY A 241 -6.96 -28.45 9.40
C GLY A 241 -8.48 -28.55 9.61
N LYS A 242 -9.15 -27.55 10.19
CA LYS A 242 -10.59 -27.56 10.48
C LYS A 242 -11.37 -26.67 9.53
N PRO A 243 -12.53 -27.09 9.03
CA PRO A 243 -13.39 -26.25 8.22
C PRO A 243 -14.17 -25.25 9.10
N GLU A 244 -14.21 -24.00 8.66
CA GLU A 244 -15.00 -22.93 9.27
C GLU A 244 -15.85 -22.22 8.25
N CYS A 245 -17.12 -21.94 8.60
CA CYS A 245 -18.09 -21.35 7.72
C CYS A 245 -18.46 -19.93 8.17
N ALA A 246 -18.62 -19.05 7.19
CA ALA A 246 -19.19 -17.72 7.36
C ALA A 246 -20.14 -17.38 6.19
N ASP A 247 -20.92 -16.31 6.33
CA ASP A 247 -21.81 -15.90 5.26
C ASP A 247 -21.02 -15.22 4.12
N ARG A 248 -19.96 -14.46 4.46
CA ARG A 248 -19.04 -13.77 3.53
C ARG A 248 -17.60 -13.90 3.97
N TYR A 249 -16.70 -13.78 3.00
CA TYR A 249 -15.25 -13.91 3.20
C TYR A 249 -14.52 -12.74 2.55
N VAL A 250 -13.59 -12.12 3.28
CA VAL A 250 -12.73 -11.04 2.80
C VAL A 250 -11.28 -11.51 2.81
N LEU A 251 -10.65 -11.51 1.65
CA LEU A 251 -9.25 -11.91 1.49
C LEU A 251 -8.34 -10.68 1.54
N ALA A 252 -7.60 -10.50 2.63
CA ALA A 252 -6.66 -9.41 2.89
C ALA A 252 -5.23 -9.91 3.18
N LEU A 253 -4.84 -11.05 2.59
CA LEU A 253 -3.55 -11.75 2.84
C LEU A 253 -2.36 -11.19 2.05
N GLY A 254 -2.48 -9.96 1.49
CA GLY A 254 -1.39 -9.31 0.79
C GLY A 254 -0.75 -10.19 -0.29
N SER A 255 0.57 -10.38 -0.21
CA SER A 255 1.35 -11.17 -1.18
C SER A 255 0.98 -12.66 -1.20
N TYR A 256 0.32 -13.18 -0.17
CA TYR A 256 -0.10 -14.58 -0.09
C TYR A 256 -1.47 -14.84 -0.73
N SER A 257 -2.25 -13.78 -1.03
CA SER A 257 -3.59 -13.89 -1.63
C SER A 257 -3.64 -14.75 -2.90
N PRO A 258 -2.69 -14.67 -3.85
CA PRO A 258 -2.73 -15.49 -5.06
C PRO A 258 -2.65 -16.99 -4.80
N ARG A 259 -1.97 -17.42 -3.72
CA ARG A 259 -1.83 -18.86 -3.39
C ARG A 259 -3.17 -19.48 -3.03
N LEU A 260 -3.99 -18.74 -2.27
CA LEU A 260 -5.30 -19.20 -1.83
C LEU A 260 -6.34 -19.16 -2.96
N LEU A 261 -6.18 -18.24 -3.92
CA LEU A 261 -7.11 -18.04 -5.03
C LEU A 261 -6.83 -18.92 -6.26
N ALA A 262 -5.59 -19.34 -6.46
CA ALA A 262 -5.20 -20.12 -7.62
C ALA A 262 -5.96 -21.46 -7.75
N PRO A 263 -6.17 -22.26 -6.69
CA PRO A 263 -6.98 -23.48 -6.76
C PRO A 263 -8.44 -23.23 -7.19
N LEU A 264 -8.96 -22.02 -6.95
CA LEU A 264 -10.31 -21.59 -7.32
C LEU A 264 -10.41 -21.06 -8.76
N GLY A 265 -9.33 -21.12 -9.54
CA GLY A 265 -9.29 -20.59 -10.90
C GLY A 265 -9.20 -19.05 -10.96
N ILE A 266 -9.08 -18.35 -9.84
CA ILE A 266 -8.92 -16.89 -9.79
C ILE A 266 -7.44 -16.52 -10.00
N ARG A 267 -7.15 -15.89 -11.12
CA ARG A 267 -5.80 -15.39 -11.45
C ARG A 267 -5.64 -13.96 -10.95
N LEU A 268 -5.20 -13.82 -9.69
CA LEU A 268 -4.87 -12.52 -9.11
C LEU A 268 -3.41 -12.16 -9.43
N PRO A 269 -3.13 -11.09 -10.21
CA PRO A 269 -1.77 -10.75 -10.63
C PRO A 269 -1.02 -9.93 -9.56
N VAL A 270 -1.00 -10.41 -8.33
CA VAL A 270 -0.20 -9.85 -7.23
C VAL A 270 1.08 -10.64 -7.09
N TYR A 271 2.21 -9.93 -7.09
CA TYR A 271 3.53 -10.52 -6.89
C TYR A 271 4.26 -9.86 -5.71
N PRO A 272 4.98 -10.63 -4.87
CA PRO A 272 5.72 -10.08 -3.74
C PRO A 272 6.91 -9.24 -4.22
N LEU A 273 6.90 -7.94 -3.94
CA LEU A 273 8.05 -7.05 -4.08
C LEU A 273 8.71 -6.88 -2.70
N LYS A 274 9.85 -7.51 -2.53
CA LYS A 274 10.63 -7.40 -1.31
C LYS A 274 11.11 -5.97 -1.10
N GLY A 275 10.85 -5.42 0.07
CA GLY A 275 11.36 -4.14 0.52
C GLY A 275 12.16 -4.28 1.79
N TYR A 276 12.96 -3.25 2.09
CA TYR A 276 13.79 -3.22 3.29
C TYR A 276 13.55 -1.93 4.06
N SER A 277 13.70 -2.00 5.38
CA SER A 277 13.76 -0.81 6.22
C SER A 277 14.85 -0.94 7.28
N LEU A 278 15.36 0.22 7.72
CA LEU A 278 16.30 0.38 8.81
C LEU A 278 15.71 1.38 9.80
N THR A 279 15.45 0.94 11.02
CA THR A 279 14.92 1.80 12.08
C THR A 279 16.06 2.15 13.04
N VAL A 280 16.37 3.45 13.18
CA VAL A 280 17.52 3.97 13.90
C VAL A 280 17.03 4.83 15.06
N PRO A 281 17.49 4.63 16.30
CA PRO A 281 17.20 5.54 17.41
C PRO A 281 17.72 6.96 17.12
N ILE A 282 16.95 7.99 17.48
CA ILE A 282 17.38 9.38 17.39
C ILE A 282 18.31 9.66 18.55
N THR A 283 19.51 10.20 18.25
CA THR A 283 20.48 10.65 19.25
C THR A 283 20.48 12.17 19.41
N ASP A 284 20.16 12.91 18.33
CA ASP A 284 20.00 14.36 18.35
C ASP A 284 18.72 14.72 17.57
N ALA A 285 17.71 15.15 18.31
CA ALA A 285 16.40 15.48 17.73
C ALA A 285 16.44 16.70 16.79
N ALA A 286 17.39 17.63 16.98
CA ALA A 286 17.56 18.81 16.13
C ALA A 286 18.27 18.48 14.81
N LYS A 287 18.91 17.32 14.74
CA LYS A 287 19.65 16.80 13.57
C LYS A 287 18.96 15.62 12.88
N ALA A 288 17.76 15.27 13.35
CA ALA A 288 16.88 14.28 12.76
C ALA A 288 15.88 14.94 11.79
N PRO A 289 15.26 14.18 10.87
CA PRO A 289 14.22 14.72 9.98
C PRO A 289 13.05 15.33 10.75
N MET A 290 12.36 16.29 10.15
CA MET A 290 11.11 16.84 10.69
C MET A 290 9.92 15.94 10.36
N SER A 291 9.87 15.42 9.12
CA SER A 291 8.78 14.60 8.60
C SER A 291 9.32 13.43 7.74
N THR A 292 8.86 13.29 6.52
CA THR A 292 9.40 12.33 5.54
C THR A 292 10.19 13.04 4.45
N VAL A 293 11.41 12.58 4.23
CA VAL A 293 12.29 13.01 3.14
C VAL A 293 12.57 11.84 2.22
N LEU A 294 12.31 11.97 0.93
CA LEU A 294 12.56 10.97 -0.10
C LEU A 294 13.78 11.35 -0.93
N ASP A 295 14.82 10.53 -0.92
CA ASP A 295 15.93 10.66 -1.87
C ASP A 295 15.56 10.00 -3.20
N GLU A 296 15.36 10.82 -4.24
CA GLU A 296 14.93 10.36 -5.56
C GLU A 296 15.95 9.44 -6.23
N THR A 297 17.24 9.66 -5.96
CA THR A 297 18.33 8.87 -6.56
C THR A 297 18.29 7.42 -6.11
N TYR A 298 18.04 7.18 -4.83
CA TYR A 298 18.05 5.85 -4.22
C TYR A 298 16.66 5.27 -4.02
N LYS A 299 15.60 6.09 -4.22
CA LYS A 299 14.21 5.72 -3.93
C LYS A 299 14.05 5.20 -2.49
N VAL A 300 14.63 5.96 -1.55
CA VAL A 300 14.58 5.69 -0.12
C VAL A 300 13.88 6.85 0.58
N ALA A 301 12.82 6.55 1.29
CA ALA A 301 12.15 7.48 2.19
C ALA A 301 12.75 7.37 3.59
N ILE A 302 13.07 8.51 4.19
CA ILE A 302 13.52 8.62 5.58
C ILE A 302 12.44 9.38 6.34
N THR A 303 11.83 8.72 7.29
CA THR A 303 10.71 9.24 8.07
C THR A 303 11.10 9.34 9.54
N ARG A 304 10.69 10.43 10.19
CA ARG A 304 10.75 10.57 11.63
C ARG A 304 9.48 10.06 12.29
N PHE A 305 9.63 9.18 13.22
CA PHE A 305 8.71 8.93 14.33
C PHE A 305 9.21 9.64 15.60
N ASP A 306 8.61 9.47 16.74
CA ASP A 306 8.98 10.28 17.91
C ASP A 306 10.45 10.12 18.33
N GLY A 307 10.85 8.92 18.72
CA GLY A 307 12.22 8.63 19.16
C GLY A 307 13.11 7.94 18.13
N ARG A 308 12.67 7.81 16.86
CA ARG A 308 13.36 7.00 15.85
C ARG A 308 13.23 7.55 14.43
N ILE A 309 14.24 7.29 13.64
CA ILE A 309 14.25 7.49 12.18
C ILE A 309 14.02 6.14 11.52
N ARG A 310 13.15 6.06 10.52
CA ARG A 310 13.01 4.87 9.69
C ARG A 310 13.35 5.19 8.24
N ALA A 311 14.38 4.54 7.72
CA ALA A 311 14.71 4.57 6.31
C ALA A 311 14.06 3.35 5.64
N GLY A 312 13.14 3.56 4.72
CA GLY A 312 12.48 2.51 3.96
C GLY A 312 12.68 2.68 2.46
N GLY A 313 13.06 1.62 1.77
CA GLY A 313 13.29 1.74 0.33
C GLY A 313 13.82 0.47 -0.30
N THR A 314 14.34 0.64 -1.48
CA THR A 314 14.80 -0.40 -2.38
C THR A 314 13.79 -1.52 -2.61
N ALA A 315 13.90 -2.24 -3.71
CA ALA A 315 12.99 -3.31 -4.04
C ALA A 315 13.72 -4.52 -4.62
N GLY A 316 13.16 -5.70 -4.39
CA GLY A 316 13.62 -6.95 -4.99
C GLY A 316 12.47 -7.76 -5.56
N VAL A 317 12.58 -8.16 -6.82
CA VAL A 317 11.72 -9.16 -7.43
C VAL A 317 12.40 -10.52 -7.20
N CYS A 318 12.09 -11.17 -6.09
CA CYS A 318 12.78 -12.39 -5.63
C CYS A 318 11.82 -13.40 -4.97
N GLY A 319 10.53 -13.34 -5.32
CA GLY A 319 9.50 -14.21 -4.73
C GLY A 319 9.34 -13.97 -3.23
N PHE A 320 9.15 -15.05 -2.49
CA PHE A 320 8.91 -15.04 -1.05
C PHE A 320 10.20 -15.09 -0.20
N ASP A 321 11.36 -14.83 -0.79
CA ASP A 321 12.64 -14.76 -0.07
C ASP A 321 12.67 -13.55 0.88
N LEU A 322 12.70 -13.78 2.20
CA LEU A 322 12.80 -12.77 3.26
C LEU A 322 14.23 -12.60 3.79
N SER A 323 15.23 -13.17 3.13
CA SER A 323 16.63 -12.97 3.53
C SER A 323 16.99 -11.48 3.59
N LYS A 324 17.89 -11.10 4.50
CA LYS A 324 18.32 -9.73 4.77
C LYS A 324 19.79 -9.53 4.38
N PRO A 325 20.15 -9.35 3.09
CA PRO A 325 21.52 -9.24 2.65
C PRO A 325 22.22 -8.01 3.24
N ALA A 326 23.44 -8.17 3.76
CA ALA A 326 24.24 -7.10 4.36
C ALA A 326 24.42 -5.89 3.42
N ARG A 327 24.55 -6.13 2.10
CA ARG A 327 24.62 -5.06 1.10
C ARG A 327 23.42 -4.12 1.11
N ARG A 328 22.20 -4.64 1.37
CA ARG A 328 20.98 -3.84 1.44
C ARG A 328 20.92 -3.02 2.70
N ARG A 329 21.35 -3.58 3.82
CA ARG A 329 21.53 -2.86 5.07
C ARG A 329 22.54 -1.71 4.87
N ALA A 330 23.73 -1.99 4.34
CA ALA A 330 24.75 -0.97 4.06
C ALA A 330 24.30 0.17 3.14
N THR A 331 23.34 -0.11 2.20
CA THR A 331 22.75 0.94 1.38
C THR A 331 21.91 1.90 2.21
N LEU A 332 21.05 1.39 3.10
CA LEU A 332 20.21 2.22 3.95
C LEU A 332 21.05 2.98 4.99
N GLU A 333 22.05 2.32 5.59
CA GLU A 333 23.02 2.97 6.50
C GLU A 333 23.72 4.14 5.83
N LYS A 334 24.23 3.95 4.60
CA LYS A 334 24.87 5.01 3.81
C LYS A 334 23.95 6.21 3.59
N ILE A 335 22.66 5.97 3.30
CA ILE A 335 21.71 7.04 2.97
C ILE A 335 21.31 7.80 4.24
N VAL A 336 21.06 7.10 5.35
CA VAL A 336 20.77 7.75 6.63
C VAL A 336 21.98 8.58 7.10
N ALA A 337 23.19 8.03 7.08
CA ALA A 337 24.40 8.75 7.45
C ALA A 337 24.71 9.94 6.51
N GLY A 338 24.34 9.81 5.23
CA GLY A 338 24.54 10.86 4.23
C GLY A 338 23.58 12.02 4.31
N LEU A 339 22.35 11.80 4.81
CA LEU A 339 21.33 12.85 4.95
C LEU A 339 21.28 13.40 6.38
N TYR A 340 21.43 12.54 7.39
CA TYR A 340 21.30 12.89 8.80
C TYR A 340 22.48 12.36 9.62
N PRO A 341 23.73 12.83 9.35
CA PRO A 341 24.96 12.26 9.92
C PRO A 341 25.03 12.36 11.44
N ARG A 342 24.24 13.28 12.05
CA ARG A 342 24.19 13.50 13.50
C ARG A 342 22.84 13.17 14.11
N GLY A 343 21.85 12.74 13.31
CA GLY A 343 20.49 12.44 13.80
C GLY A 343 20.38 11.10 14.52
N GLY A 344 21.27 10.16 14.25
CA GLY A 344 21.33 8.83 14.86
C GLY A 344 22.43 7.98 14.26
N ASP A 345 22.82 6.91 14.95
CA ASP A 345 23.83 5.96 14.44
C ASP A 345 23.17 4.82 13.66
N PRO A 346 23.25 4.80 12.32
CA PRO A 346 22.59 3.77 11.51
C PRO A 346 23.13 2.36 11.74
N LYS A 347 24.33 2.20 12.32
CA LYS A 347 24.90 0.88 12.66
C LYS A 347 24.11 0.20 13.80
N GLN A 348 23.51 0.99 14.69
CA GLN A 348 22.67 0.50 15.79
C GLN A 348 21.22 0.23 15.34
N GLY A 349 20.91 0.51 14.07
CA GLY A 349 19.56 0.35 13.55
C GLY A 349 19.11 -1.10 13.43
N GLU A 350 17.80 -1.32 13.65
CA GLU A 350 17.13 -2.59 13.37
C GLU A 350 16.84 -2.72 11.87
N PHE A 351 17.32 -3.80 11.24
CA PHE A 351 17.15 -4.06 9.82
C PHE A 351 16.06 -5.10 9.58
N TRP A 352 15.03 -4.71 8.80
CA TRP A 352 13.86 -5.51 8.51
C TRP A 352 13.64 -5.67 7.00
N ALA A 353 12.89 -6.72 6.62
CA ALA A 353 12.45 -6.97 5.25
C ALA A 353 10.99 -7.44 5.22
N GLY A 354 10.22 -6.99 4.23
CA GLY A 354 8.83 -7.40 4.02
C GLY A 354 8.46 -7.49 2.54
N LEU A 355 7.31 -8.09 2.26
CA LEU A 355 6.82 -8.40 0.92
C LEU A 355 5.63 -7.50 0.55
N ARG A 356 5.87 -6.48 -0.27
CA ARG A 356 4.82 -5.59 -0.78
C ARG A 356 3.97 -6.34 -1.79
N PRO A 357 2.64 -6.41 -1.62
CA PRO A 357 1.74 -7.11 -2.56
C PRO A 357 1.50 -6.25 -3.80
N ALA A 358 2.35 -6.36 -4.81
CA ALA A 358 2.31 -5.47 -5.96
C ALA A 358 1.49 -6.04 -7.12
N THR A 359 0.51 -5.27 -7.58
CA THR A 359 -0.14 -5.46 -8.88
C THR A 359 0.73 -4.91 -10.00
N PRO A 360 0.61 -5.40 -11.24
CA PRO A 360 1.45 -4.94 -12.35
C PRO A 360 1.09 -3.53 -12.86
N ASP A 361 -0.08 -3.03 -12.49
CA ASP A 361 -0.58 -1.69 -12.82
C ASP A 361 -0.56 -0.72 -11.64
N GLY A 362 -0.16 -1.18 -10.44
CA GLY A 362 -0.08 -0.39 -9.22
C GLY A 362 -1.40 -0.22 -8.48
N THR A 363 -2.53 -0.34 -9.15
CA THR A 363 -3.86 -0.19 -8.55
C THR A 363 -4.22 -1.42 -7.70
N PRO A 364 -4.71 -1.28 -6.46
CA PRO A 364 -5.14 -2.41 -5.65
C PRO A 364 -6.38 -3.12 -6.24
N VAL A 365 -6.66 -4.32 -5.73
CA VAL A 365 -7.85 -5.09 -6.09
C VAL A 365 -8.79 -5.10 -4.90
N ILE A 366 -9.94 -4.42 -5.04
CA ILE A 366 -10.94 -4.27 -4.00
C ILE A 366 -12.31 -4.57 -4.59
N GLY A 367 -13.06 -5.47 -3.96
CA GLY A 367 -14.43 -5.81 -4.37
C GLY A 367 -14.68 -7.29 -4.53
N GLY A 368 -15.85 -7.64 -5.09
CA GLY A 368 -16.31 -9.02 -5.27
C GLY A 368 -15.50 -9.80 -6.31
N THR A 369 -15.73 -11.10 -6.32
CA THR A 369 -15.20 -12.03 -7.32
C THR A 369 -16.34 -12.64 -8.14
N HIS A 370 -16.09 -13.74 -8.86
CA HIS A 370 -17.18 -14.52 -9.45
C HIS A 370 -17.89 -15.42 -8.43
N PHE A 371 -17.32 -15.59 -7.23
CA PHE A 371 -18.04 -16.20 -6.11
C PHE A 371 -18.89 -15.13 -5.42
N GLU A 372 -20.15 -15.46 -5.14
CA GLU A 372 -21.13 -14.52 -4.58
C GLU A 372 -20.75 -13.92 -3.24
N ASN A 373 -19.96 -14.66 -2.46
CA ASN A 373 -19.62 -14.32 -1.09
C ASN A 373 -18.12 -14.18 -0.81
N LEU A 374 -17.26 -14.08 -1.85
CA LEU A 374 -15.83 -13.85 -1.72
C LEU A 374 -15.44 -12.47 -2.22
N TYR A 375 -14.87 -11.68 -1.35
CA TYR A 375 -14.38 -10.33 -1.60
C TYR A 375 -12.87 -10.26 -1.44
N LEU A 376 -12.25 -9.39 -2.21
CA LEU A 376 -10.82 -9.12 -2.17
C LEU A 376 -10.55 -7.71 -1.65
N ASN A 377 -9.52 -7.56 -0.83
CA ASN A 377 -8.95 -6.27 -0.47
C ASN A 377 -7.43 -6.44 -0.36
N THR A 378 -6.72 -6.32 -1.48
CA THR A 378 -5.31 -6.70 -1.58
C THR A 378 -4.61 -6.00 -2.75
N GLY A 379 -3.30 -6.19 -2.88
CA GLY A 379 -2.58 -5.69 -4.05
C GLY A 379 -2.16 -4.22 -3.97
N HIS A 380 -2.10 -3.63 -2.78
CA HIS A 380 -1.81 -2.21 -2.55
C HIS A 380 -0.34 -1.80 -2.79
N GLY A 381 0.54 -2.75 -3.10
CA GLY A 381 1.94 -2.48 -3.42
C GLY A 381 2.69 -1.72 -2.34
N THR A 382 3.30 -0.59 -2.72
CA THR A 382 4.06 0.27 -1.82
C THR A 382 3.22 1.28 -1.03
N LEU A 383 1.95 1.42 -1.38
CA LEU A 383 1.06 2.47 -0.87
C LEU A 383 -0.08 1.92 0.01
N GLY A 384 0.09 0.69 0.53
CA GLY A 384 -0.92 0.05 1.37
C GLY A 384 -1.28 0.87 2.61
N TRP A 385 -0.32 1.53 3.24
CA TRP A 385 -0.59 2.42 4.36
C TRP A 385 -1.43 3.64 3.94
N THR A 386 -1.01 4.33 2.88
CA THR A 386 -1.75 5.48 2.32
C THR A 386 -3.20 5.14 1.94
N MET A 387 -3.46 3.91 1.47
CA MET A 387 -4.76 3.52 0.93
C MET A 387 -5.63 2.70 1.90
N ALA A 388 -5.15 2.38 3.11
CA ALA A 388 -5.76 1.37 3.98
C ALA A 388 -7.19 1.72 4.41
N CYS A 389 -7.39 2.90 5.01
CA CYS A 389 -8.68 3.31 5.57
C CYS A 389 -9.75 3.42 4.49
N GLY A 390 -9.42 4.09 3.37
CA GLY A 390 -10.33 4.22 2.23
C GLY A 390 -10.67 2.87 1.58
N SER A 391 -9.71 1.95 1.49
CA SER A 391 -9.96 0.60 0.97
C SER A 391 -10.91 -0.19 1.87
N GLY A 392 -10.77 -0.06 3.18
CA GLY A 392 -11.64 -0.71 4.16
C GLY A 392 -13.08 -0.18 4.08
N ARG A 393 -13.25 1.14 4.08
CA ARG A 393 -14.56 1.79 3.97
C ARG A 393 -15.24 1.48 2.64
N TYR A 394 -14.52 1.65 1.54
CA TYR A 394 -14.99 1.31 0.20
C TYR A 394 -15.50 -0.13 0.09
N LEU A 395 -14.75 -1.10 0.66
CA LEU A 395 -15.16 -2.50 0.68
C LEU A 395 -16.46 -2.70 1.51
N ALA A 396 -16.54 -2.06 2.67
CA ALA A 396 -17.72 -2.16 3.53
C ALA A 396 -18.98 -1.62 2.82
N ASP A 397 -18.88 -0.44 2.18
CA ASP A 397 -19.98 0.15 1.39
C ASP A 397 -20.47 -0.84 0.31
N LEU A 398 -19.53 -1.44 -0.45
CA LEU A 398 -19.89 -2.47 -1.45
C LEU A 398 -20.58 -3.70 -0.83
N MET A 399 -20.13 -4.12 0.36
CA MET A 399 -20.67 -5.33 1.00
C MET A 399 -22.05 -5.12 1.61
N VAL A 400 -22.41 -3.91 2.00
CA VAL A 400 -23.80 -3.59 2.42
C VAL A 400 -24.69 -3.25 1.24
N GLY A 401 -24.16 -3.06 0.04
CA GLY A 401 -24.89 -2.70 -1.17
C GLY A 401 -25.09 -1.21 -1.33
N GLU A 402 -24.33 -0.40 -0.60
CA GLU A 402 -24.31 1.05 -0.75
C GLU A 402 -23.39 1.50 -1.87
N MET A 403 -23.64 2.69 -2.40
CA MET A 403 -22.76 3.29 -3.40
C MET A 403 -21.53 3.89 -2.71
N PRO A 404 -20.31 3.44 -3.01
CA PRO A 404 -19.11 4.04 -2.45
C PRO A 404 -18.96 5.52 -2.80
N HIS A 405 -18.38 6.28 -1.92
CA HIS A 405 -18.13 7.73 -2.11
C HIS A 405 -17.17 8.06 -3.27
N ILE A 406 -16.44 7.06 -3.77
CA ILE A 406 -15.53 7.21 -4.91
C ILE A 406 -15.95 6.27 -6.05
N SER A 407 -15.59 6.63 -7.29
CA SER A 407 -15.84 5.77 -8.45
C SER A 407 -15.21 4.39 -8.28
N THR A 408 -15.98 3.36 -8.62
CA THR A 408 -15.57 1.95 -8.57
C THR A 408 -14.68 1.54 -9.76
N GLU A 409 -14.57 2.41 -10.78
CA GLU A 409 -13.88 2.12 -12.03
C GLU A 409 -12.45 1.65 -11.79
N GLY A 410 -12.16 0.42 -12.25
CA GLY A 410 -10.83 -0.17 -12.25
C GLY A 410 -10.28 -0.59 -10.89
N LEU A 411 -11.09 -0.67 -9.82
CA LEU A 411 -10.66 -1.18 -8.52
C LEU A 411 -10.90 -2.68 -8.34
N ASP A 412 -11.79 -3.29 -9.13
CA ASP A 412 -12.10 -4.71 -9.06
C ASP A 412 -11.09 -5.61 -9.82
N ILE A 413 -11.22 -6.93 -9.62
CA ILE A 413 -10.38 -7.93 -10.29
C ILE A 413 -10.71 -8.09 -11.78
N PHE A 414 -11.91 -7.70 -12.21
CA PHE A 414 -12.40 -7.92 -13.57
C PHE A 414 -11.67 -7.06 -14.60
N ARG A 415 -10.96 -6.00 -14.18
CA ARG A 415 -10.07 -5.21 -15.03
C ARG A 415 -8.94 -6.03 -15.68
N TYR A 416 -8.62 -7.20 -15.13
CA TYR A 416 -7.62 -8.13 -15.68
C TYR A 416 -8.20 -9.20 -16.58
N ARG A 417 -9.52 -9.26 -16.77
CA ARG A 417 -10.13 -10.17 -17.74
C ARG A 417 -9.73 -9.73 -19.15
N HIS A 418 -9.08 -10.60 -19.89
CA HIS A 418 -8.85 -10.38 -21.32
C HIS A 418 -10.22 -10.25 -22.01
N ARG A 419 -10.47 -9.13 -22.69
CA ARG A 419 -11.53 -9.04 -23.69
C ARG A 419 -11.15 -10.03 -24.82
N GLY A 420 -11.60 -11.28 -24.72
CA GLY A 420 -11.55 -12.24 -25.82
C GLY A 420 -12.29 -11.62 -27.00
N ARG A 421 -11.69 -11.69 -28.19
CA ARG A 421 -12.37 -11.39 -29.45
C ARG A 421 -13.56 -12.35 -29.56
N ARG A 422 -14.76 -11.86 -29.22
CA ARG A 422 -16.05 -12.16 -29.83
C ARG A 422 -17.11 -11.44 -29.03
N GLY A 423 -17.87 -10.62 -29.75
CA GLY A 423 -18.92 -9.78 -29.22
C GLY A 423 -19.99 -10.61 -28.50
N GLN A 424 -20.26 -10.23 -27.31
CA GLN A 424 -21.59 -10.23 -26.71
C GLN A 424 -21.62 -9.06 -25.75
N LYS A 425 -22.27 -7.98 -26.20
CA LYS A 425 -22.80 -6.93 -25.34
C LYS A 425 -23.78 -7.62 -24.37
N ARG A 426 -23.33 -7.95 -23.19
CA ARG A 426 -24.20 -7.99 -22.01
C ARG A 426 -23.92 -6.72 -21.23
N ARG A 427 -24.73 -5.72 -21.50
CA ARG A 427 -25.10 -4.71 -20.52
C ARG A 427 -25.90 -5.47 -19.48
N GLU A 428 -25.25 -5.92 -18.41
CA GLU A 428 -25.90 -6.15 -17.14
C GLU A 428 -26.05 -4.78 -16.48
N THR A 429 -27.04 -4.03 -16.89
CA THR A 429 -27.73 -3.06 -16.06
C THR A 429 -28.27 -3.86 -14.88
N PHE A 430 -27.78 -3.59 -13.68
CA PHE A 430 -28.51 -3.88 -12.47
C PHE A 430 -29.74 -2.99 -12.51
N GLU A 431 -30.85 -3.53 -13.00
CA GLU A 431 -32.18 -2.95 -12.79
C GLU A 431 -32.49 -3.13 -11.32
N PHE A 432 -32.54 -2.01 -10.61
CA PHE A 432 -33.19 -1.93 -9.31
C PHE A 432 -34.69 -2.09 -9.54
N ASP A 433 -35.24 -3.24 -9.17
CA ASP A 433 -36.66 -3.41 -9.02
C ASP A 433 -37.18 -2.41 -7.97
N SER A 434 -37.80 -1.34 -8.47
CA SER A 434 -38.55 -0.41 -7.67
C SER A 434 -39.86 -1.10 -7.21
N VAL A 435 -39.79 -1.69 -6.03
CA VAL A 435 -41.06 -2.08 -5.33
C VAL A 435 -41.69 -0.81 -4.77
N SER A 436 -42.45 -0.14 -5.63
CA SER A 436 -43.43 0.83 -5.21
C SER A 436 -44.60 0.09 -4.54
N ARG A 437 -44.63 0.02 -3.22
CA ARG A 437 -45.87 -0.22 -2.49
C ARG A 437 -46.34 1.07 -1.86
N GLY A 438 -47.50 1.51 -2.38
CA GLY A 438 -48.17 2.70 -1.94
C GLY A 438 -48.63 2.63 -0.49
N PHE A 439 -48.60 3.78 0.15
CA PHE A 439 -49.48 4.09 1.25
C PHE A 439 -50.45 5.18 0.78
N ARG A 440 -51.72 4.77 0.61
CA ARG A 440 -52.85 5.66 0.65
C ARG A 440 -53.43 5.55 2.05
N ALA A 441 -53.75 6.65 2.59
CA ALA A 441 -54.67 7.18 3.58
C ALA A 441 -53.93 7.82 4.76
#